data_262bc2754431528a5bdd9096cb3016a1
#
_entry.id   262bc2754431528a5bdd9096cb3016a1
#
_cell.length_a   1.000
_cell.length_b   1.000
_cell.length_c   1.000
_cell.angle_alpha   90.00
_cell.angle_beta   90.00
_cell.angle_gamma   90.00
#
_symmetry.space_group_name_H-M   'P 1'
#
loop_
_entity.id
_entity.type
_entity.pdbx_description
1 polymer ?
#
loop_
_entity_poly.entity_id
_entity_poly.type
_entity_poly.pdbx_seq_one_letter_code
_entity_poly.pdbx_strand_id
1 'polypeptide(L)'
;MIAIDGVIGHGAPLRRVAETFTDEVVGLRGPNGSGKTTLLRTLAGLVPLVEGTLTIDGRVVDGGGAFVHPEDRRLRYVDRDPFPSGSLGQFLAFPLQCAGLRRGDRERFVKEAIETFGLGDLSTLSIREMSQGQLARVAIARACIGHPRAIFLDEPFRGLDEANKERMLTVLREQLRAKGLLAIVVSHDPSDLSRLCDRVVSFD
;
A
#
# COMPACT_ATOMS: atom_id res chain seq x y z
N MET A 1 3.46 -11.25 9.61
CA MET A 1 2.55 -10.80 10.70
C MET A 1 2.92 -9.40 11.16
N ILE A 2 1.95 -8.50 11.28
CA ILE A 2 2.12 -7.14 11.84
C ILE A 2 1.17 -7.04 13.03
N ALA A 3 1.66 -6.65 14.21
CA ALA A 3 0.82 -6.44 15.39
C ALA A 3 1.07 -5.07 15.99
N ILE A 4 -0.01 -4.38 16.34
CA ILE A 4 0.00 -3.08 17.00
C ILE A 4 -0.86 -3.14 18.27
N ASP A 5 -0.32 -2.67 19.37
CA ASP A 5 -1.06 -2.33 20.58
C ASP A 5 -0.56 -0.97 21.08
N GLY A 6 -1.28 0.07 20.73
CA GLY A 6 -0.81 1.41 21.02
C GLY A 6 -1.78 2.52 20.62
N VAL A 7 -1.31 3.74 20.75
CA VAL A 7 -2.04 4.96 20.40
C VAL A 7 -1.42 5.58 19.16
N ILE A 8 -2.23 5.73 18.12
CA ILE A 8 -1.86 6.44 16.89
C ILE A 8 -2.24 7.92 16.97
N GLY A 9 -1.51 8.77 16.25
CA GLY A 9 -1.79 10.22 16.20
C GLY A 9 -0.70 10.99 15.47
N HIS A 10 -0.86 12.30 15.36
CA HIS A 10 0.13 13.23 14.79
C HIS A 10 0.69 14.13 15.89
N GLY A 11 1.57 13.59 16.73
CA GLY A 11 2.12 14.30 17.89
C GLY A 11 1.15 14.42 19.09
N ALA A 12 -0.15 14.19 18.88
CA ALA A 12 -1.17 14.10 19.92
C ALA A 12 -1.97 12.79 19.74
N PRO A 13 -2.47 12.20 20.83
CA PRO A 13 -3.29 11.00 20.79
C PRO A 13 -4.54 11.20 19.95
N LEU A 14 -4.81 10.29 19.02
CA LEU A 14 -6.02 10.27 18.19
C LEU A 14 -6.88 9.05 18.52
N ARG A 15 -6.28 7.87 18.54
CA ARG A 15 -7.02 6.61 18.72
C ARG A 15 -6.11 5.52 19.28
N ARG A 16 -6.64 4.70 20.21
CA ARG A 16 -6.03 3.44 20.60
C ARG A 16 -6.39 2.36 19.59
N VAL A 17 -5.39 1.57 19.18
CA VAL A 17 -5.53 0.45 18.24
C VAL A 17 -4.85 -0.77 18.85
N ALA A 18 -5.55 -1.91 18.90
CA ALA A 18 -5.02 -3.20 19.28
C ALA A 18 -5.44 -4.22 18.21
N GLU A 19 -4.57 -4.46 17.23
CA GLU A 19 -4.86 -5.28 16.06
C GLU A 19 -3.66 -6.14 15.65
N THR A 20 -3.97 -7.30 15.09
CA THR A 20 -2.97 -8.19 14.46
C THR A 20 -3.40 -8.50 13.03
N PHE A 21 -2.48 -8.29 12.11
CA PHE A 21 -2.64 -8.53 10.68
C PHE A 21 -1.72 -9.67 10.25
N THR A 22 -2.28 -10.67 9.60
CA THR A 22 -1.56 -11.83 9.07
C THR A 22 -1.61 -11.85 7.54
N ASP A 23 -1.45 -12.99 6.90
CA ASP A 23 -1.41 -13.12 5.43
C ASP A 23 -2.83 -13.07 4.84
N GLU A 24 -3.47 -11.90 4.93
CA GLU A 24 -4.86 -11.62 4.56
C GLU A 24 -5.00 -10.21 3.97
N VAL A 25 -6.12 -9.94 3.32
CA VAL A 25 -6.50 -8.61 2.85
C VAL A 25 -7.52 -8.01 3.81
N VAL A 26 -7.14 -6.95 4.52
CA VAL A 26 -7.95 -6.30 5.55
C VAL A 26 -8.45 -4.95 5.05
N GLY A 27 -9.77 -4.76 5.07
CA GLY A 27 -10.41 -3.47 4.83
C GLY A 27 -10.50 -2.65 6.11
N LEU A 28 -10.26 -1.35 6.03
CA LEU A 28 -10.56 -0.41 7.11
C LEU A 28 -11.73 0.47 6.71
N ARG A 29 -12.80 0.42 7.50
CA ARG A 29 -14.02 1.21 7.32
C ARG A 29 -14.20 2.17 8.49
N GLY A 30 -14.76 3.36 8.23
CA GLY A 30 -15.11 4.35 9.27
C GLY A 30 -15.21 5.75 8.70
N PRO A 31 -15.70 6.73 9.47
CA PRO A 31 -15.87 8.10 9.01
C PRO A 31 -14.53 8.80 8.70
N ASN A 32 -14.61 9.95 8.05
CA ASN A 32 -13.44 10.80 7.84
C ASN A 32 -12.90 11.25 9.20
N GLY A 33 -11.57 11.28 9.34
CA GLY A 33 -10.91 11.66 10.60
C GLY A 33 -10.84 10.54 11.65
N SER A 34 -11.38 9.34 11.41
CA SER A 34 -11.35 8.24 12.38
C SER A 34 -9.96 7.61 12.61
N GLY A 35 -8.93 8.01 11.83
CA GLY A 35 -7.56 7.54 12.01
C GLY A 35 -7.09 6.46 11.04
N LYS A 36 -7.87 6.07 10.03
CA LYS A 36 -7.50 5.05 9.03
C LYS A 36 -6.16 5.35 8.33
N THR A 37 -6.06 6.52 7.71
CA THR A 37 -4.82 7.00 7.07
C THR A 37 -3.68 7.10 8.08
N THR A 38 -3.96 7.57 9.31
CA THR A 38 -2.96 7.66 10.38
C THR A 38 -2.44 6.27 10.75
N LEU A 39 -3.33 5.27 10.87
CA LEU A 39 -2.90 3.90 11.08
C LEU A 39 -1.99 3.41 9.96
N LEU A 40 -2.40 3.53 8.70
CA LEU A 40 -1.56 3.09 7.57
C LEU A 40 -0.18 3.77 7.59
N ARG A 41 -0.12 5.07 7.85
CA ARG A 41 1.13 5.83 7.94
C ARG A 41 1.99 5.40 9.12
N THR A 42 1.37 5.09 10.27
CA THR A 42 2.09 4.57 11.45
C THR A 42 2.68 3.18 11.17
N LEU A 43 1.90 2.27 10.59
CA LEU A 43 2.40 0.95 10.20
C LEU A 43 3.55 1.05 9.19
N ALA A 44 3.46 1.98 8.24
CA ALA A 44 4.50 2.24 7.25
C ALA A 44 5.77 2.92 7.84
N GLY A 45 5.69 3.49 9.05
CA GLY A 45 6.80 4.23 9.67
C GLY A 45 6.90 5.69 9.24
N LEU A 46 5.87 6.22 8.59
CA LEU A 46 5.80 7.64 8.18
C LEU A 46 5.36 8.55 9.32
N VAL A 47 4.69 8.00 10.30
CA VAL A 47 4.26 8.69 11.54
C VAL A 47 4.59 7.75 12.70
N PRO A 48 5.30 8.19 13.73
CA PRO A 48 5.60 7.36 14.89
C PRO A 48 4.33 7.09 15.72
N LEU A 49 4.34 5.99 16.48
CA LEU A 49 3.37 5.76 17.54
C LEU A 49 3.47 6.88 18.59
N VAL A 50 2.33 7.28 19.12
CA VAL A 50 2.31 8.19 20.29
C VAL A 50 2.67 7.42 21.56
N GLU A 51 2.15 6.19 21.66
CA GLU A 51 2.33 5.30 22.82
C GLU A 51 2.11 3.85 22.39
N GLY A 52 2.76 2.90 23.07
CA GLY A 52 2.55 1.48 22.87
C GLY A 52 3.66 0.82 22.06
N THR A 53 3.32 -0.24 21.31
CA THR A 53 4.27 -1.07 20.58
C THR A 53 3.72 -1.51 19.23
N LEU A 54 4.53 -1.40 18.19
CA LEU A 54 4.30 -1.97 16.87
C LEU A 54 5.40 -3.00 16.59
N THR A 55 4.97 -4.20 16.20
CA THR A 55 5.88 -5.28 15.81
C THR A 55 5.63 -5.73 14.37
N ILE A 56 6.70 -6.11 13.69
CA ILE A 56 6.68 -6.78 12.38
C ILE A 56 7.46 -8.09 12.52
N ASP A 57 6.79 -9.22 12.32
CA ASP A 57 7.31 -10.57 12.51
C ASP A 57 8.02 -10.75 13.87
N GLY A 58 7.36 -10.28 14.93
CA GLY A 58 7.86 -10.37 16.30
C GLY A 58 8.95 -9.38 16.68
N ARG A 59 9.49 -8.61 15.72
CA ARG A 59 10.47 -7.56 16.00
C ARG A 59 9.75 -6.23 16.27
N VAL A 60 10.09 -5.57 17.37
CA VAL A 60 9.63 -4.20 17.63
C VAL A 60 10.20 -3.25 16.57
N VAL A 61 9.34 -2.52 15.89
CA VAL A 61 9.69 -1.52 14.88
C VAL A 61 9.32 -0.10 15.27
N ASP A 62 8.44 0.05 16.28
CA ASP A 62 8.08 1.32 16.87
C ASP A 62 7.61 1.11 18.32
N GLY A 63 7.99 2.00 19.23
CA GLY A 63 7.69 1.89 20.66
C GLY A 63 8.86 1.35 21.50
N GLY A 64 8.80 1.58 22.82
CA GLY A 64 9.86 1.15 23.75
C GLY A 64 11.23 1.76 23.46
N GLY A 65 11.31 2.93 22.83
CA GLY A 65 12.55 3.59 22.42
C GLY A 65 13.09 3.13 21.05
N ALA A 66 12.44 2.18 20.40
CA ALA A 66 12.77 1.75 19.02
C ALA A 66 11.96 2.52 17.99
N PHE A 67 12.62 2.87 16.87
CA PHE A 67 11.93 3.35 15.66
C PHE A 67 12.71 2.88 14.42
N VAL A 68 12.10 2.00 13.65
CA VAL A 68 12.63 1.53 12.37
C VAL A 68 12.08 2.42 11.25
N HIS A 69 12.96 2.99 10.44
CA HIS A 69 12.59 3.88 9.34
C HIS A 69 11.79 3.16 8.26
N PRO A 70 10.94 3.87 7.47
CA PRO A 70 10.08 3.28 6.45
C PRO A 70 10.82 2.40 5.44
N GLU A 71 11.99 2.83 4.98
CA GLU A 71 12.83 2.12 4.01
C GLU A 71 13.27 0.73 4.49
N ASP A 72 13.45 0.56 5.81
CA ASP A 72 13.91 -0.69 6.42
C ASP A 72 12.76 -1.65 6.77
N ARG A 73 11.51 -1.17 6.77
CA ARG A 73 10.33 -2.00 7.07
C ARG A 73 9.93 -2.94 5.91
N ARG A 74 10.40 -2.69 4.69
CA ARG A 74 10.07 -3.42 3.45
C ARG A 74 8.57 -3.46 3.15
N LEU A 75 7.85 -2.42 3.55
CA LEU A 75 6.43 -2.23 3.30
C LEU A 75 6.24 -1.35 2.06
N ARG A 76 5.05 -1.42 1.46
CA ARG A 76 4.64 -0.51 0.39
C ARG A 76 3.44 0.28 0.86
N TYR A 77 3.54 1.58 0.79
CA TYR A 77 2.44 2.49 1.05
C TYR A 77 2.08 3.25 -0.22
N VAL A 78 0.81 3.21 -0.59
CA VAL A 78 0.24 3.97 -1.71
C VAL A 78 -0.59 5.09 -1.12
N ASP A 79 -0.07 6.31 -1.25
CA ASP A 79 -0.77 7.55 -0.91
C ASP A 79 -1.48 8.12 -2.14
N ARG A 80 -2.33 9.09 -1.89
CA ARG A 80 -3.15 9.79 -2.90
C ARG A 80 -2.33 10.54 -3.94
N ASP A 81 -1.14 11.02 -3.56
CA ASP A 81 -0.26 11.80 -4.44
C ASP A 81 1.08 11.09 -4.62
N PRO A 82 1.21 10.20 -5.63
CA PRO A 82 2.51 9.69 -6.00
C PRO A 82 3.38 10.88 -6.48
N PHE A 83 4.61 11.00 -5.94
CA PHE A 83 5.57 11.98 -6.46
C PHE A 83 5.97 11.57 -7.89
N PRO A 84 5.44 12.24 -8.93
CA PRO A 84 5.60 11.77 -10.28
C PRO A 84 6.89 12.33 -10.89
N SER A 85 7.85 11.46 -11.18
CA SER A 85 9.01 11.83 -12.00
C SER A 85 9.51 10.64 -12.83
N GLY A 86 9.99 10.93 -14.01
CA GLY A 86 10.58 9.94 -14.91
C GLY A 86 9.58 9.18 -15.78
N SER A 87 10.08 8.15 -16.46
CA SER A 87 9.27 7.24 -17.28
C SER A 87 8.52 6.21 -16.42
N LEU A 88 7.49 5.58 -17.00
CA LEU A 88 6.78 4.46 -16.36
C LEU A 88 7.75 3.39 -15.86
N GLY A 89 8.70 2.97 -16.68
CA GLY A 89 9.69 1.95 -16.31
C GLY A 89 10.56 2.35 -15.12
N GLN A 90 11.02 3.60 -15.06
CA GLN A 90 11.80 4.12 -13.93
C GLN A 90 10.96 4.16 -12.65
N PHE A 91 9.72 4.62 -12.75
CA PHE A 91 8.80 4.69 -11.61
C PHE A 91 8.48 3.32 -11.02
N LEU A 92 8.22 2.32 -11.87
CA LEU A 92 8.00 0.94 -11.44
C LEU A 92 9.28 0.28 -10.90
N ALA A 93 10.44 0.57 -11.48
CA ALA A 93 11.72 0.00 -11.04
C ALA A 93 12.23 0.55 -9.71
N PHE A 94 11.82 1.75 -9.30
CA PHE A 94 12.34 2.44 -8.13
C PHE A 94 12.31 1.61 -6.83
N PRO A 95 11.18 0.99 -6.42
CA PRO A 95 11.15 0.18 -5.21
C PRO A 95 12.04 -1.07 -5.28
N LEU A 96 12.27 -1.61 -6.47
CA LEU A 96 13.18 -2.74 -6.67
C LEU A 96 14.64 -2.31 -6.57
N GLN A 97 14.94 -1.09 -7.03
CA GLN A 97 16.27 -0.48 -6.90
C GLN A 97 16.61 -0.22 -5.43
N CYS A 98 15.69 0.35 -4.66
CA CYS A 98 15.85 0.55 -3.22
C CYS A 98 16.05 -0.78 -2.48
N ALA A 99 15.42 -1.86 -2.94
CA ALA A 99 15.61 -3.21 -2.41
C ALA A 99 16.92 -3.89 -2.88
N GLY A 100 17.79 -3.20 -3.65
CA GLY A 100 19.09 -3.72 -4.08
C GLY A 100 19.04 -4.77 -5.21
N LEU A 101 17.93 -4.92 -5.92
CA LEU A 101 17.82 -5.90 -7.00
C LEU A 101 18.74 -5.54 -8.18
N ARG A 102 19.31 -6.57 -8.82
CA ARG A 102 20.14 -6.41 -10.03
C ARG A 102 19.28 -5.87 -11.20
N ARG A 103 19.92 -5.19 -12.13
CA ARG A 103 19.26 -4.56 -13.27
C ARG A 103 18.35 -5.51 -14.07
N GLY A 104 18.86 -6.70 -14.43
CA GLY A 104 18.08 -7.68 -15.19
C GLY A 104 16.82 -8.16 -14.47
N ASP A 105 16.91 -8.38 -13.14
CA ASP A 105 15.74 -8.76 -12.35
C ASP A 105 14.72 -7.61 -12.30
N ARG A 106 15.18 -6.37 -12.16
CA ARG A 106 14.29 -5.20 -12.19
C ARG A 106 13.55 -5.07 -13.53
N GLU A 107 14.26 -5.24 -14.65
CA GLU A 107 13.68 -5.18 -15.99
C GLU A 107 12.60 -6.25 -16.18
N ARG A 108 12.84 -7.48 -15.69
CA ARG A 108 11.86 -8.57 -15.70
C ARG A 108 10.62 -8.23 -14.90
N PHE A 109 10.77 -7.80 -13.63
CA PHE A 109 9.62 -7.43 -12.79
C PHE A 109 8.82 -6.27 -13.35
N VAL A 110 9.49 -5.27 -13.96
CA VAL A 110 8.82 -4.13 -14.61
C VAL A 110 8.00 -4.61 -15.80
N LYS A 111 8.56 -5.47 -16.65
CA LYS A 111 7.83 -6.05 -17.78
C LYS A 111 6.59 -6.83 -17.32
N GLU A 112 6.77 -7.73 -16.35
CA GLU A 112 5.66 -8.50 -15.76
C GLU A 112 4.57 -7.58 -15.19
N ALA A 113 4.93 -6.50 -14.50
CA ALA A 113 3.97 -5.56 -13.96
C ALA A 113 3.21 -4.80 -15.05
N ILE A 114 3.89 -4.35 -16.11
CA ILE A 114 3.26 -3.70 -17.27
C ILE A 114 2.22 -4.63 -17.93
N GLU A 115 2.57 -5.89 -18.14
CA GLU A 115 1.68 -6.90 -18.72
C GLU A 115 0.50 -7.20 -17.79
N THR A 116 0.76 -7.52 -16.51
CA THR A 116 -0.25 -7.91 -15.53
C THR A 116 -1.29 -6.82 -15.29
N PHE A 117 -0.85 -5.57 -15.13
CA PHE A 117 -1.73 -4.43 -14.85
C PHE A 117 -2.20 -3.72 -16.13
N GLY A 118 -1.84 -4.22 -17.30
CA GLY A 118 -2.24 -3.69 -18.59
C GLY A 118 -1.83 -2.24 -18.79
N LEU A 119 -0.56 -1.92 -18.52
CA LEU A 119 -0.02 -0.56 -18.59
C LEU A 119 0.71 -0.28 -19.91
N GLY A 120 0.57 -1.16 -20.91
CA GLY A 120 1.29 -1.03 -22.18
C GLY A 120 0.98 0.27 -22.92
N ASP A 121 -0.27 0.74 -22.83
CA ASP A 121 -0.74 2.03 -23.38
C ASP A 121 -0.06 3.25 -22.76
N LEU A 122 0.54 3.10 -21.59
CA LEU A 122 1.20 4.17 -20.83
C LEU A 122 2.73 4.17 -21.00
N SER A 123 3.28 3.20 -21.72
CA SER A 123 4.75 2.99 -21.78
C SER A 123 5.53 4.15 -22.42
N THR A 124 4.89 4.94 -23.26
CA THR A 124 5.49 6.11 -23.94
C THR A 124 5.29 7.42 -23.16
N LEU A 125 4.43 7.42 -22.14
CA LEU A 125 4.14 8.62 -21.36
C LEU A 125 5.14 8.79 -20.21
N SER A 126 5.47 10.05 -19.91
CA SER A 126 6.07 10.36 -18.62
C SER A 126 4.98 10.34 -17.54
N ILE A 127 5.38 10.07 -16.29
CA ILE A 127 4.45 10.05 -15.16
C ILE A 127 3.68 11.38 -15.03
N ARG A 128 4.30 12.50 -15.36
CA ARG A 128 3.70 13.84 -15.28
C ARG A 128 2.58 14.09 -16.30
N GLU A 129 2.56 13.34 -17.38
CA GLU A 129 1.55 13.45 -18.45
C GLU A 129 0.34 12.57 -18.21
N MET A 130 0.40 11.70 -17.18
CA MET A 130 -0.66 10.76 -16.88
C MET A 130 -1.84 11.43 -16.16
N SER A 131 -3.05 11.03 -16.52
CA SER A 131 -4.27 11.39 -15.79
C SER A 131 -4.28 10.77 -14.39
N GLN A 132 -5.14 11.27 -13.50
CA GLN A 132 -5.28 10.70 -12.14
C GLN A 132 -5.63 9.21 -12.16
N GLY A 133 -6.51 8.78 -13.06
CA GLY A 133 -6.85 7.36 -13.20
C GLY A 133 -5.67 6.51 -13.72
N GLN A 134 -4.87 7.03 -14.65
CA GLN A 134 -3.66 6.35 -15.10
C GLN A 134 -2.62 6.26 -13.98
N LEU A 135 -2.44 7.33 -13.21
CA LEU A 135 -1.55 7.33 -12.04
C LEU A 135 -2.00 6.32 -10.97
N ALA A 136 -3.31 6.20 -10.71
CA ALA A 136 -3.85 5.21 -9.77
C ALA A 136 -3.51 3.77 -10.22
N ARG A 137 -3.69 3.43 -11.51
CA ARG A 137 -3.31 2.12 -12.07
C ARG A 137 -1.82 1.84 -11.87
N VAL A 138 -0.97 2.80 -12.19
CA VAL A 138 0.49 2.68 -12.07
C VAL A 138 0.93 2.58 -10.60
N ALA A 139 0.30 3.33 -9.68
CA ALA A 139 0.59 3.28 -8.26
C ALA A 139 0.26 1.90 -7.65
N ILE A 140 -0.88 1.31 -8.02
CA ILE A 140 -1.26 -0.05 -7.60
C ILE A 140 -0.24 -1.08 -8.13
N ALA A 141 0.12 -1.01 -9.41
CA ALA A 141 1.13 -1.89 -9.99
C ALA A 141 2.48 -1.78 -9.29
N ARG A 142 2.93 -0.55 -9.00
CA ARG A 142 4.17 -0.28 -8.26
C ARG A 142 4.15 -0.86 -6.85
N ALA A 143 3.01 -0.83 -6.17
CA ALA A 143 2.88 -1.44 -4.84
C ALA A 143 3.07 -2.96 -4.89
N CYS A 144 2.53 -3.61 -5.92
CA CYS A 144 2.57 -5.06 -6.07
C CYS A 144 3.88 -5.61 -6.65
N ILE A 145 4.78 -4.73 -7.18
CA ILE A 145 5.99 -5.16 -7.88
C ILE A 145 7.02 -5.79 -6.93
N GLY A 146 7.65 -6.88 -7.36
CA GLY A 146 8.63 -7.62 -6.56
C GLY A 146 7.95 -8.40 -5.43
N HIS A 147 8.60 -8.43 -4.26
CA HIS A 147 8.14 -9.16 -3.08
C HIS A 147 8.08 -8.23 -1.85
N PRO A 148 7.10 -7.29 -1.81
CA PRO A 148 6.89 -6.50 -0.60
C PRO A 148 6.44 -7.41 0.54
N ARG A 149 6.72 -7.02 1.77
CA ARG A 149 6.26 -7.74 2.97
C ARG A 149 4.77 -7.55 3.23
N ALA A 150 4.29 -6.34 3.02
CA ALA A 150 2.88 -5.97 3.04
C ALA A 150 2.66 -4.71 2.19
N ILE A 151 1.39 -4.51 1.82
CA ILE A 151 0.94 -3.37 1.00
C ILE A 151 -0.15 -2.62 1.75
N PHE A 152 0.00 -1.31 1.87
CA PHE A 152 -1.00 -0.42 2.44
C PHE A 152 -1.53 0.52 1.37
N LEU A 153 -2.84 0.49 1.16
CA LEU A 153 -3.53 1.17 0.08
C LEU A 153 -4.54 2.16 0.67
N ASP A 154 -4.28 3.46 0.52
CA ASP A 154 -5.17 4.53 0.98
C ASP A 154 -5.94 5.11 -0.22
N GLU A 155 -7.21 4.73 -0.37
CA GLU A 155 -8.10 5.10 -1.47
C GLU A 155 -7.53 4.78 -2.87
N PRO A 156 -7.08 3.54 -3.14
CA PRO A 156 -6.30 3.21 -4.34
C PRO A 156 -7.07 3.33 -5.65
N PHE A 157 -8.40 3.30 -5.61
CA PHE A 157 -9.25 3.33 -6.80
C PHE A 157 -9.81 4.72 -7.13
N ARG A 158 -9.45 5.72 -6.34
CA ARG A 158 -9.92 7.09 -6.55
C ARG A 158 -9.43 7.64 -7.90
N GLY A 159 -10.37 8.22 -8.66
CA GLY A 159 -10.09 8.77 -9.99
C GLY A 159 -10.13 7.76 -11.13
N LEU A 160 -10.41 6.48 -10.85
CA LEU A 160 -10.72 5.48 -11.86
C LEU A 160 -12.20 5.60 -12.27
N ASP A 161 -12.46 5.44 -13.56
CA ASP A 161 -13.81 5.13 -14.04
C ASP A 161 -14.18 3.70 -13.65
N GLU A 162 -15.48 3.36 -13.74
CA GLU A 162 -15.99 2.07 -13.27
C GLU A 162 -15.33 0.87 -13.97
N ALA A 163 -15.10 0.95 -15.28
CA ALA A 163 -14.47 -0.14 -16.03
C ALA A 163 -13.01 -0.40 -15.62
N ASN A 164 -12.23 0.67 -15.44
CA ASN A 164 -10.86 0.57 -14.94
C ASN A 164 -10.81 0.14 -13.48
N LYS A 165 -11.76 0.59 -12.65
CA LYS A 165 -11.90 0.18 -11.25
C LYS A 165 -12.15 -1.32 -11.14
N GLU A 166 -13.13 -1.84 -11.87
CA GLU A 166 -13.46 -3.26 -11.94
C GLU A 166 -12.26 -4.12 -12.32
N ARG A 167 -11.55 -3.70 -13.37
CA ARG A 167 -10.34 -4.39 -13.82
C ARG A 167 -9.25 -4.37 -12.74
N MET A 168 -9.01 -3.22 -12.10
CA MET A 168 -7.97 -3.10 -11.07
C MET A 168 -8.30 -3.90 -9.81
N LEU A 169 -9.56 -3.92 -9.38
CA LEU A 169 -10.02 -4.77 -8.27
C LEU A 169 -9.71 -6.25 -8.53
N THR A 170 -10.06 -6.74 -9.73
CA THR A 170 -9.82 -8.13 -10.12
C THR A 170 -8.33 -8.46 -10.11
N VAL A 171 -7.53 -7.68 -10.84
CA VAL A 171 -6.08 -7.91 -10.96
C VAL A 171 -5.38 -7.80 -9.59
N LEU A 172 -5.74 -6.79 -8.79
CA LEU A 172 -5.15 -6.61 -7.47
C LEU A 172 -5.45 -7.80 -6.56
N ARG A 173 -6.71 -8.26 -6.52
CA ARG A 173 -7.11 -9.43 -5.73
C ARG A 173 -6.35 -10.69 -6.13
N GLU A 174 -6.23 -10.93 -7.43
CA GLU A 174 -5.45 -12.06 -7.96
C GLU A 174 -3.98 -11.99 -7.54
N GLN A 175 -3.34 -10.81 -7.67
CA GLN A 175 -1.95 -10.61 -7.28
C GLN A 175 -1.71 -10.78 -5.78
N LEU A 176 -2.58 -10.24 -4.94
CA LEU A 176 -2.49 -10.39 -3.49
C LEU A 176 -2.60 -11.85 -3.07
N ARG A 177 -3.57 -12.59 -3.63
CA ARG A 177 -3.77 -14.02 -3.34
C ARG A 177 -2.64 -14.89 -3.87
N ALA A 178 -2.24 -14.69 -5.12
CA ALA A 178 -1.18 -15.50 -5.74
C ALA A 178 0.16 -15.38 -5.02
N LYS A 179 0.41 -14.24 -4.39
CA LYS A 179 1.66 -13.98 -3.63
C LYS A 179 1.51 -14.20 -2.12
N GLY A 180 0.31 -14.50 -1.61
CA GLY A 180 0.04 -14.59 -0.16
C GLY A 180 0.39 -13.30 0.58
N LEU A 181 0.07 -12.15 -0.01
CA LEU A 181 0.49 -10.86 0.53
C LEU A 181 -0.53 -10.31 1.53
N LEU A 182 -0.05 -9.89 2.68
CA LEU A 182 -0.79 -9.02 3.57
C LEU A 182 -1.06 -7.68 2.87
N ALA A 183 -2.33 -7.27 2.84
CA ALA A 183 -2.69 -5.93 2.41
C ALA A 183 -3.68 -5.29 3.39
N ILE A 184 -3.54 -3.98 3.62
CA ILE A 184 -4.51 -3.19 4.37
C ILE A 184 -5.03 -2.10 3.44
N VAL A 185 -6.35 -2.06 3.26
CA VAL A 185 -7.01 -1.21 2.27
C VAL A 185 -8.00 -0.28 2.96
N VAL A 186 -7.87 1.01 2.69
CA VAL A 186 -8.88 2.01 3.01
C VAL A 186 -9.65 2.34 1.74
N SER A 187 -10.97 2.23 1.77
CA SER A 187 -11.85 2.76 0.73
C SER A 187 -13.13 3.32 1.34
N HIS A 188 -13.63 4.41 0.75
CA HIS A 188 -14.94 4.96 1.09
C HIS A 188 -16.09 4.18 0.45
N ASP A 189 -15.81 3.39 -0.58
CA ASP A 189 -16.79 2.54 -1.24
C ASP A 189 -16.84 1.17 -0.55
N PRO A 190 -17.95 0.82 0.14
CA PRO A 190 -18.08 -0.48 0.78
C PRO A 190 -17.99 -1.66 -0.21
N SER A 191 -18.33 -1.43 -1.49
CA SER A 191 -18.27 -2.46 -2.53
C SER A 191 -16.84 -2.87 -2.83
N ASP A 192 -15.89 -1.94 -2.80
CA ASP A 192 -14.46 -2.21 -2.98
C ASP A 192 -13.96 -3.16 -1.88
N LEU A 193 -14.30 -2.84 -0.61
CA LEU A 193 -13.87 -3.64 0.53
C LEU A 193 -14.48 -5.04 0.52
N SER A 194 -15.77 -5.16 0.19
CA SER A 194 -16.46 -6.47 0.15
C SER A 194 -15.91 -7.40 -0.93
N ARG A 195 -15.38 -6.84 -2.01
CA ARG A 195 -14.84 -7.60 -3.15
C ARG A 195 -13.35 -7.94 -3.00
N LEU A 196 -12.60 -7.07 -2.33
CA LEU A 196 -11.15 -7.21 -2.22
C LEU A 196 -10.71 -7.87 -0.93
N CYS A 197 -11.38 -7.57 0.20
CA CYS A 197 -10.91 -7.89 1.53
C CYS A 197 -11.47 -9.22 2.05
N ASP A 198 -10.68 -9.93 2.85
CA ASP A 198 -11.08 -11.15 3.54
C ASP A 198 -11.82 -10.81 4.84
N ARG A 199 -11.49 -9.69 5.49
CA ARG A 199 -12.22 -9.12 6.64
C ARG A 199 -12.22 -7.59 6.61
N VAL A 200 -13.13 -6.98 7.34
CA VAL A 200 -13.22 -5.52 7.50
C VAL A 200 -13.18 -5.16 8.99
N VAL A 201 -12.29 -4.24 9.34
CA VAL A 201 -12.16 -3.66 10.68
C VAL A 201 -12.86 -2.30 10.71
N SER A 202 -13.73 -2.08 11.70
CA SER A 202 -14.43 -0.81 11.87
C SER A 202 -13.62 0.18 12.69
N PHE A 203 -13.58 1.40 12.20
CA PHE A 203 -12.96 2.58 12.85
C PHE A 203 -14.04 3.61 13.23
N ASP A 204 -15.18 3.11 13.72
CA ASP A 204 -16.29 3.94 14.23
C ASP A 204 -15.97 4.56 15.59
#